data_f23d970bb46264cc6b7b85c8d9be09ff
#
_entry.id   f23d970bb46264cc6b7b85c8d9be09ff
#
_cell.length_a   1.000
_cell.length_b   1.000
_cell.length_c   1.000
_cell.angle_alpha   90.00
_cell.angle_beta   90.00
_cell.angle_gamma   90.00
#
_symmetry.space_group_name_H-M   'P 1'
#
loop_
_entity.id
_entity.type
_entity.pdbx_description
1 polymer ?
#
loop_
_entity_poly.entity_id
_entity_poly.type
_entity_poly.pdbx_seq_one_letter_code
_entity_poly.pdbx_strand_id
1 'polypeptide(L)'
;MKIISIKDFDNIRIGNAQNTSAGTGCTVIISETGMCAGLDVRGGGPASRESELLKPLAAADRIHAVLLGGGSAFGLDAAGGVMQFLEEKGIGLDVGIAKVPLVCQSDIFDLTVADPYTRPDKAMGYAACVGAWQNNYQNGCFGVGTGATVGKLNGMEHCMKSGIGSYAVQIGELKIGAIVAVNALGDIYDHHNGQIIAGMLSDDRKSFADSAQFLYRSYDIHENKFVENTTIGAIITNAAFTKSQLCKIAGMTHNGYARSIRPVHTSADGDSIYALSVGNIPADCDMVGTLAADVMEEAILCAIRNSESAYGFPAYKDLSFV
;
A
#
# COMPACT_ATOMS: atom_id res chain seq x y z
N MET A 1 -9.29 -1.65 23.54
CA MET A 1 -8.52 -1.21 22.37
C MET A 1 -8.84 0.26 22.09
N LYS A 2 -7.83 1.10 21.86
CA LYS A 2 -7.99 2.55 21.57
C LYS A 2 -7.54 2.80 20.13
N ILE A 3 -8.34 3.54 19.35
CA ILE A 3 -7.93 4.03 18.03
C ILE A 3 -6.93 5.18 18.25
N ILE A 4 -5.84 5.15 17.50
CA ILE A 4 -4.78 6.16 17.50
C ILE A 4 -4.49 6.61 16.06
N SER A 5 -3.73 7.68 15.89
CA SER A 5 -3.23 8.08 14.57
C SER A 5 -2.06 7.19 14.14
N ILE A 6 -1.94 6.93 12.83
CA ILE A 6 -0.72 6.31 12.28
C ILE A 6 0.54 7.17 12.53
N LYS A 7 0.34 8.45 12.80
CA LYS A 7 1.42 9.41 13.13
C LYS A 7 1.86 9.35 14.60
N ASP A 8 1.16 8.57 15.44
CA ASP A 8 1.48 8.42 16.87
C ASP A 8 2.54 7.33 17.14
N PHE A 9 3.14 6.77 16.08
CA PHE A 9 4.28 5.89 16.23
C PHE A 9 5.57 6.68 16.37
N ASP A 10 6.32 6.37 17.42
CA ASP A 10 7.67 6.88 17.59
C ASP A 10 8.62 6.26 16.54
N ASN A 11 9.69 6.97 16.18
CA ASN A 11 10.71 6.52 15.23
C ASN A 11 10.23 6.28 13.78
N ILE A 12 9.04 6.77 13.41
CA ILE A 12 8.51 6.70 12.06
C ILE A 12 8.15 8.09 11.55
N ARG A 13 8.52 8.34 10.30
CA ARG A 13 8.05 9.49 9.52
C ARG A 13 7.35 8.99 8.27
N ILE A 14 6.23 9.61 7.93
CA ILE A 14 5.45 9.23 6.76
C ILE A 14 5.17 10.48 5.94
N GLY A 15 5.42 10.43 4.63
CA GLY A 15 5.21 11.56 3.75
C GLY A 15 4.70 11.17 2.38
N ASN A 16 3.91 12.07 1.80
CA ASN A 16 3.32 11.96 0.47
C ASN A 16 3.98 12.96 -0.48
N ALA A 17 4.20 12.51 -1.73
CA ALA A 17 4.45 13.38 -2.88
C ALA A 17 3.68 12.87 -4.08
N GLN A 18 3.09 13.76 -4.87
CA GLN A 18 2.28 13.39 -6.04
C GLN A 18 2.34 14.44 -7.14
N ASN A 19 2.05 13.99 -8.36
CA ASN A 19 1.69 14.83 -9.48
C ASN A 19 0.19 14.63 -9.78
N THR A 20 -0.64 15.55 -9.27
CA THR A 20 -2.10 15.44 -9.42
C THR A 20 -2.55 15.54 -10.87
N SER A 21 -1.87 16.30 -11.73
CA SER A 21 -2.23 16.39 -13.15
C SER A 21 -1.91 15.12 -13.93
N ALA A 22 -0.90 14.37 -13.50
CA ALA A 22 -0.50 13.11 -14.10
C ALA A 22 -1.19 11.89 -13.49
N GLY A 23 -1.89 12.03 -12.37
CA GLY A 23 -2.60 10.94 -11.71
C GLY A 23 -1.69 9.91 -11.06
N THR A 24 -0.53 10.31 -10.50
CA THR A 24 0.43 9.41 -9.90
C THR A 24 1.14 10.04 -8.70
N GLY A 25 1.80 9.23 -7.87
CA GLY A 25 2.54 9.70 -6.71
C GLY A 25 3.21 8.58 -5.92
N CYS A 26 3.85 8.95 -4.81
CA CYS A 26 4.46 7.98 -3.90
C CYS A 26 4.31 8.40 -2.43
N THR A 27 4.34 7.40 -1.55
CA THR A 27 4.28 7.55 -0.09
C THR A 27 5.46 6.84 0.53
N VAL A 28 6.25 7.55 1.33
CA VAL A 28 7.42 6.98 2.01
C VAL A 28 7.15 6.77 3.50
N ILE A 29 7.62 5.65 4.04
CA ILE A 29 7.66 5.32 5.46
C ILE A 29 9.14 5.20 5.84
N ILE A 30 9.62 6.05 6.74
CA ILE A 30 11.04 6.18 7.11
C ILE A 30 11.23 5.87 8.58
N SER A 31 12.30 5.13 8.91
CA SER A 31 12.85 5.03 10.26
C SER A 31 14.29 5.55 10.27
N GLU A 32 14.56 6.59 11.06
CA GLU A 32 15.88 7.21 11.13
C GLU A 32 16.94 6.27 11.73
N THR A 33 16.52 5.39 12.65
CA THR A 33 17.40 4.41 13.31
C THR A 33 17.40 3.04 12.62
N GLY A 34 16.65 2.92 11.53
CA GLY A 34 16.36 1.66 10.86
C GLY A 34 15.32 0.81 11.61
N MET A 35 14.65 -0.05 10.88
CA MET A 35 13.58 -0.93 11.36
C MET A 35 13.78 -2.35 10.85
N CYS A 36 13.53 -3.35 11.67
CA CYS A 36 13.45 -4.74 11.22
C CYS A 36 12.18 -4.91 10.37
N ALA A 37 12.30 -5.61 9.25
CA ALA A 37 11.18 -5.72 8.31
C ALA A 37 11.08 -7.12 7.70
N GLY A 38 9.85 -7.53 7.38
CA GLY A 38 9.51 -8.71 6.61
C GLY A 38 8.57 -8.35 5.47
N LEU A 39 8.43 -9.23 4.50
CA LEU A 39 7.58 -9.06 3.31
C LEU A 39 6.89 -10.37 2.99
N ASP A 40 5.63 -10.29 2.57
CA ASP A 40 4.90 -11.37 1.88
C ASP A 40 4.31 -10.81 0.58
N VAL A 41 4.56 -11.50 -0.54
CA VAL A 41 4.08 -11.16 -1.88
C VAL A 41 3.15 -12.27 -2.35
N ARG A 42 1.91 -11.94 -2.69
CA ARG A 42 0.90 -12.92 -3.14
C ARG A 42 0.36 -12.67 -4.54
N GLY A 43 0.55 -11.49 -5.08
CA GLY A 43 0.22 -11.22 -6.48
C GLY A 43 1.21 -11.87 -7.45
N GLY A 44 0.75 -12.17 -8.68
CA GLY A 44 1.57 -12.81 -9.72
C GLY A 44 2.49 -11.86 -10.49
N GLY A 45 2.26 -10.51 -10.41
CA GLY A 45 2.99 -9.48 -11.16
C GLY A 45 3.51 -8.32 -10.30
N PRO A 46 4.33 -8.57 -9.25
CA PRO A 46 4.80 -7.50 -8.39
C PRO A 46 5.86 -6.62 -9.07
N ALA A 47 5.70 -5.29 -9.00
CA ALA A 47 6.78 -4.34 -9.23
C ALA A 47 7.45 -4.03 -7.89
N SER A 48 8.70 -4.48 -7.68
CA SER A 48 9.39 -4.32 -6.39
C SER A 48 10.89 -4.10 -6.52
N ARG A 49 11.47 -3.43 -5.52
CA ARG A 49 12.90 -3.15 -5.40
C ARG A 49 13.40 -3.54 -4.01
N GLU A 50 14.60 -4.16 -3.94
CA GLU A 50 15.31 -4.56 -2.72
C GLU A 50 14.53 -5.52 -1.80
N SER A 51 13.52 -6.21 -2.33
CA SER A 51 12.71 -7.18 -1.59
C SER A 51 13.53 -8.38 -1.05
N GLU A 52 14.63 -8.73 -1.72
CA GLU A 52 15.54 -9.80 -1.27
C GLU A 52 16.17 -9.52 0.10
N LEU A 53 16.38 -8.24 0.47
CA LEU A 53 16.90 -7.86 1.80
C LEU A 53 16.00 -8.33 2.95
N LEU A 54 14.71 -8.50 2.68
CA LEU A 54 13.70 -8.85 3.69
C LEU A 54 13.60 -10.36 3.94
N LYS A 55 14.25 -11.17 3.11
CA LYS A 55 14.32 -12.62 3.35
C LYS A 55 15.08 -12.92 4.65
N PRO A 56 14.63 -13.93 5.44
CA PRO A 56 15.29 -14.31 6.69
C PRO A 56 16.79 -14.62 6.58
N LEU A 57 17.23 -15.08 5.39
CA LEU A 57 18.64 -15.44 5.11
C LEU A 57 19.51 -14.24 4.72
N ALA A 58 18.92 -13.06 4.42
CA ALA A 58 19.70 -11.88 4.06
C ALA A 58 20.39 -11.27 5.29
N ALA A 59 21.62 -10.77 5.10
CA ALA A 59 22.48 -10.29 6.18
C ALA A 59 22.00 -8.96 6.82
N ALA A 60 21.30 -8.12 6.07
CA ALA A 60 20.80 -6.85 6.60
C ALA A 60 19.68 -7.06 7.60
N ASP A 61 19.88 -6.72 8.86
CA ASP A 61 18.86 -6.85 9.92
C ASP A 61 17.84 -5.72 9.90
N ARG A 62 18.15 -4.59 9.30
CA ARG A 62 17.31 -3.38 9.30
C ARG A 62 17.31 -2.74 7.92
N ILE A 63 16.19 -2.12 7.58
CA ILE A 63 16.04 -1.20 6.45
C ILE A 63 15.70 0.20 6.98
N HIS A 64 15.85 1.24 6.16
CA HIS A 64 15.66 2.63 6.58
C HIS A 64 14.38 3.24 6.03
N ALA A 65 13.87 2.71 4.90
CA ALA A 65 12.59 3.15 4.35
C ALA A 65 11.88 2.05 3.56
N VAL A 66 10.54 2.18 3.51
CA VAL A 66 9.67 1.53 2.52
C VAL A 66 9.00 2.63 1.72
N LEU A 67 9.05 2.53 0.40
CA LEU A 67 8.35 3.41 -0.53
C LEU A 67 7.20 2.64 -1.18
N LEU A 68 5.99 3.17 -1.11
CA LEU A 68 4.84 2.73 -1.86
C LEU A 68 4.63 3.72 -3.01
N GLY A 69 4.77 3.28 -4.25
CA GLY A 69 4.76 4.15 -5.42
C GLY A 69 3.71 3.80 -6.45
N GLY A 70 3.47 4.73 -7.38
CA GLY A 70 2.78 4.52 -8.65
C GLY A 70 3.77 4.30 -9.79
N GLY A 71 3.29 4.28 -11.03
CA GLY A 71 4.12 4.21 -12.24
C GLY A 71 4.56 2.80 -12.63
N SER A 72 4.02 1.74 -11.98
CA SER A 72 4.46 0.36 -12.23
C SER A 72 5.98 0.23 -12.08
N ALA A 73 6.63 -0.69 -12.79
CA ALA A 73 8.07 -0.89 -12.70
C ALA A 73 8.93 0.37 -13.01
N PHE A 74 8.38 1.35 -13.74
CA PHE A 74 9.07 2.61 -13.98
C PHE A 74 9.20 3.47 -12.70
N GLY A 75 8.21 3.42 -11.80
CA GLY A 75 8.20 4.17 -10.55
C GLY A 75 9.28 3.74 -9.55
N LEU A 76 9.87 2.55 -9.75
CA LEU A 76 10.97 2.03 -8.91
C LEU A 76 12.21 2.96 -8.88
N ASP A 77 12.31 3.92 -9.80
CA ASP A 77 13.36 4.95 -9.79
C ASP A 77 13.24 5.91 -8.59
N ALA A 78 12.03 6.08 -8.04
CA ALA A 78 11.78 7.01 -6.93
C ALA A 78 12.58 6.66 -5.66
N ALA A 79 12.85 5.38 -5.41
CA ALA A 79 13.69 4.98 -4.28
C ALA A 79 15.10 5.58 -4.34
N GLY A 80 15.64 5.90 -5.53
CA GLY A 80 16.90 6.60 -5.67
C GLY A 80 16.91 7.99 -5.02
N GLY A 81 15.78 8.70 -5.09
CA GLY A 81 15.61 9.99 -4.40
C GLY A 81 15.48 9.85 -2.89
N VAL A 82 14.81 8.80 -2.43
CA VAL A 82 14.75 8.47 -0.99
C VAL A 82 16.15 8.15 -0.46
N MET A 83 16.93 7.37 -1.18
CA MET A 83 18.32 7.06 -0.82
C MET A 83 19.17 8.35 -0.73
N GLN A 84 19.07 9.23 -1.72
CA GLN A 84 19.78 10.50 -1.72
C GLN A 84 19.43 11.34 -0.49
N PHE A 85 18.14 11.51 -0.20
CA PHE A 85 17.70 12.31 0.95
C PHE A 85 18.21 11.72 2.27
N LEU A 86 18.13 10.40 2.46
CA LEU A 86 18.59 9.74 3.68
C LEU A 86 20.10 9.81 3.86
N GLU A 87 20.87 9.67 2.77
CA GLU A 87 22.33 9.84 2.78
C GLU A 87 22.71 11.27 3.21
N GLU A 88 22.07 12.30 2.67
CA GLU A 88 22.26 13.71 3.06
C GLU A 88 21.96 13.95 4.56
N LYS A 89 21.08 13.13 5.16
CA LYS A 89 20.76 13.15 6.60
C LYS A 89 21.68 12.27 7.45
N GLY A 90 22.63 11.56 6.83
CA GLY A 90 23.51 10.62 7.53
C GLY A 90 22.78 9.37 8.02
N ILE A 91 21.64 9.01 7.40
CA ILE A 91 20.83 7.83 7.72
C ILE A 91 21.16 6.72 6.74
N GLY A 92 21.55 5.55 7.23
CA GLY A 92 21.93 4.40 6.40
C GLY A 92 22.77 3.40 7.16
N LEU A 93 23.01 2.25 6.54
CA LEU A 93 23.94 1.25 7.00
C LEU A 93 25.37 1.83 6.93
N ASP A 94 26.08 1.82 8.05
CA ASP A 94 27.46 2.31 8.10
C ASP A 94 28.41 1.27 7.50
N VAL A 95 29.03 1.61 6.39
CA VAL A 95 30.03 0.77 5.72
C VAL A 95 31.46 1.32 5.89
N GLY A 96 31.67 2.25 6.83
CA GLY A 96 32.93 2.85 7.21
C GLY A 96 33.33 4.05 6.34
N ILE A 97 33.05 4.03 5.05
CA ILE A 97 33.36 5.12 4.09
C ILE A 97 32.14 5.93 3.69
N ALA A 98 30.94 5.41 3.95
CA ALA A 98 29.67 6.04 3.62
C ALA A 98 28.55 5.46 4.49
N LYS A 99 27.40 6.14 4.48
CA LYS A 99 26.11 5.59 4.95
C LYS A 99 25.31 5.14 3.73
N VAL A 100 24.89 3.87 3.70
CA VAL A 100 24.10 3.29 2.61
C VAL A 100 22.66 3.12 3.07
N PRO A 101 21.71 3.98 2.65
CA PRO A 101 20.31 3.80 2.95
C PRO A 101 19.75 2.53 2.30
N LEU A 102 19.17 1.64 3.08
CA LEU A 102 18.49 0.46 2.56
C LEU A 102 17.00 0.79 2.40
N VAL A 103 16.55 0.88 1.14
CA VAL A 103 15.20 1.33 0.76
C VAL A 103 14.52 0.26 -0.07
N CYS A 104 13.46 -0.34 0.49
CA CYS A 104 12.57 -1.25 -0.24
C CYS A 104 11.43 -0.47 -0.89
N GLN A 105 10.95 -0.93 -2.04
CA GLN A 105 9.83 -0.30 -2.75
C GLN A 105 8.92 -1.33 -3.38
N SER A 106 7.61 -1.02 -3.41
CA SER A 106 6.61 -1.69 -4.25
C SER A 106 5.73 -0.64 -4.91
N ASP A 107 5.32 -0.88 -6.16
CA ASP A 107 4.56 0.08 -6.96
C ASP A 107 3.23 -0.49 -7.45
N ILE A 108 2.19 0.36 -7.46
CA ILE A 108 0.93 0.09 -8.13
C ILE A 108 1.02 0.43 -9.63
N PHE A 109 0.15 -0.18 -10.42
CA PHE A 109 -0.05 0.19 -11.82
C PHE A 109 -1.13 1.27 -11.94
N ASP A 110 -0.74 2.50 -12.23
CA ASP A 110 -1.62 3.66 -12.40
C ASP A 110 -1.44 4.35 -13.76
N LEU A 111 -0.73 3.73 -14.70
CA LEU A 111 -0.40 4.30 -16.02
C LEU A 111 -1.63 4.58 -16.89
N THR A 112 -2.78 3.99 -16.58
CA THR A 112 -4.04 4.16 -17.31
C THR A 112 -4.92 5.29 -16.76
N VAL A 113 -4.47 5.99 -15.69
CA VAL A 113 -5.34 6.95 -15.00
C VAL A 113 -5.34 8.34 -15.65
N ALA A 114 -4.17 8.90 -15.97
CA ALA A 114 -4.06 10.19 -16.64
C ALA A 114 -2.89 10.22 -17.62
N ASP A 115 -1.70 10.68 -17.23
CA ASP A 115 -0.51 10.73 -18.10
C ASP A 115 0.42 9.53 -17.83
N PRO A 116 0.52 8.55 -18.76
CA PRO A 116 1.37 7.38 -18.57
C PRO A 116 2.88 7.68 -18.68
N TYR A 117 3.27 8.86 -19.11
CA TYR A 117 4.67 9.23 -19.29
C TYR A 117 5.26 9.98 -18.11
N THR A 118 4.43 10.55 -17.24
CA THR A 118 4.82 11.16 -15.98
C THR A 118 4.66 10.14 -14.85
N ARG A 119 5.75 9.74 -14.21
CA ARG A 119 5.81 8.67 -13.23
C ARG A 119 6.63 9.11 -12.03
N PRO A 120 6.48 8.47 -10.86
CA PRO A 120 7.38 8.70 -9.74
C PRO A 120 8.83 8.48 -10.14
N ASP A 121 9.65 9.48 -9.90
CA ASP A 121 11.09 9.52 -10.18
C ASP A 121 11.89 9.90 -8.93
N LYS A 122 13.19 10.05 -9.06
CA LYS A 122 14.07 10.47 -7.96
C LYS A 122 13.63 11.78 -7.30
N ALA A 123 13.18 12.76 -8.11
CA ALA A 123 12.74 14.04 -7.58
C ALA A 123 11.48 13.88 -6.72
N MET A 124 10.53 13.04 -7.15
CA MET A 124 9.31 12.77 -6.39
C MET A 124 9.60 11.95 -5.12
N GLY A 125 10.48 10.95 -5.18
CA GLY A 125 10.91 10.19 -4.00
C GLY A 125 11.60 11.09 -2.95
N TYR A 126 12.47 12.00 -3.40
CA TYR A 126 13.08 13.01 -2.53
C TYR A 126 12.03 13.93 -1.90
N ALA A 127 11.07 14.42 -2.70
CA ALA A 127 9.98 15.30 -2.22
C ALA A 127 9.08 14.57 -1.19
N ALA A 128 8.82 13.27 -1.34
CA ALA A 128 8.09 12.49 -0.34
C ALA A 128 8.83 12.46 1.00
N CYS A 129 10.17 12.37 1.00
CA CYS A 129 10.98 12.47 2.21
C CYS A 129 10.88 13.86 2.85
N VAL A 130 10.95 14.94 2.08
CA VAL A 130 10.72 16.30 2.58
C VAL A 130 9.33 16.40 3.23
N GLY A 131 8.31 15.84 2.57
CA GLY A 131 6.96 15.74 3.09
C GLY A 131 6.88 14.98 4.42
N ALA A 132 7.64 13.90 4.56
CA ALA A 132 7.71 13.10 5.79
C ALA A 132 8.30 13.92 6.97
N TRP A 133 9.28 14.76 6.73
CA TRP A 133 9.80 15.70 7.74
C TRP A 133 8.81 16.79 8.13
N GLN A 134 7.89 17.13 7.23
CA GLN A 134 6.80 18.10 7.46
C GLN A 134 5.53 17.42 8.02
N ASN A 135 5.54 16.09 8.20
CA ASN A 135 4.39 15.29 8.67
C ASN A 135 3.14 15.46 7.78
N ASN A 136 3.34 15.51 6.44
CA ASN A 136 2.30 15.82 5.46
C ASN A 136 1.41 14.64 5.05
N TYR A 137 1.61 13.44 5.64
CA TYR A 137 0.80 12.27 5.30
C TYR A 137 -0.71 12.54 5.44
N GLN A 138 -1.49 12.15 4.44
CA GLN A 138 -2.94 12.21 4.40
C GLN A 138 -3.51 10.96 3.72
N ASN A 139 -4.72 10.55 4.13
CA ASN A 139 -5.49 9.49 3.50
C ASN A 139 -6.24 10.01 2.24
N GLY A 140 -6.63 9.10 1.34
CA GLY A 140 -7.39 9.41 0.14
C GLY A 140 -6.50 9.56 -1.11
N CYS A 141 -6.75 10.58 -1.92
CA CYS A 141 -6.07 10.81 -3.21
C CYS A 141 -4.70 11.50 -3.05
N PHE A 142 -3.89 11.09 -2.09
CA PHE A 142 -2.56 11.64 -1.82
C PHE A 142 -1.47 10.59 -2.00
N GLY A 143 -0.25 11.05 -2.33
CA GLY A 143 0.89 10.17 -2.54
C GLY A 143 0.58 9.07 -3.57
N VAL A 144 0.89 7.82 -3.25
CA VAL A 144 0.56 6.67 -4.11
C VAL A 144 -0.94 6.50 -4.35
N GLY A 145 -1.81 6.99 -3.45
CA GLY A 145 -3.27 6.95 -3.61
C GLY A 145 -3.81 7.84 -4.75
N THR A 146 -2.99 8.74 -5.30
CA THR A 146 -3.40 9.67 -6.36
C THR A 146 -3.87 8.92 -7.61
N GLY A 147 -3.16 7.88 -8.04
CA GLY A 147 -3.52 7.07 -9.21
C GLY A 147 -4.31 5.79 -8.91
N ALA A 148 -4.65 5.52 -7.65
CA ALA A 148 -5.30 4.26 -7.27
C ALA A 148 -6.76 4.18 -7.75
N THR A 149 -7.16 3.02 -8.30
CA THR A 149 -8.51 2.69 -8.78
C THR A 149 -8.88 1.24 -8.45
N VAL A 150 -10.18 0.91 -8.42
CA VAL A 150 -10.70 -0.45 -8.13
C VAL A 150 -11.78 -0.88 -9.11
N GLY A 151 -12.02 -2.20 -9.24
CA GLY A 151 -13.09 -2.73 -10.07
C GLY A 151 -12.78 -2.75 -11.56
N LYS A 152 -11.61 -3.25 -11.98
CA LYS A 152 -11.05 -3.07 -13.33
C LYS A 152 -11.34 -4.21 -14.32
N LEU A 153 -12.06 -5.26 -13.90
CA LEU A 153 -12.26 -6.48 -14.72
C LEU A 153 -12.97 -6.23 -16.05
N ASN A 154 -13.84 -5.22 -16.14
CA ASN A 154 -14.57 -4.86 -17.37
C ASN A 154 -14.07 -3.55 -18.00
N GLY A 155 -12.78 -3.22 -17.82
CA GLY A 155 -12.17 -2.00 -18.39
C GLY A 155 -12.22 -0.79 -17.47
N MET A 156 -11.44 0.23 -17.81
CA MET A 156 -11.27 1.44 -16.97
C MET A 156 -12.55 2.29 -16.90
N GLU A 157 -13.44 2.22 -17.87
CA GLU A 157 -14.72 2.94 -17.90
C GLU A 157 -15.69 2.49 -16.80
N HIS A 158 -15.50 1.29 -16.24
CA HIS A 158 -16.30 0.75 -15.15
C HIS A 158 -15.65 0.91 -13.76
N CYS A 159 -14.44 1.48 -13.71
CA CYS A 159 -13.69 1.61 -12.46
C CYS A 159 -14.20 2.72 -11.55
N MET A 160 -13.84 2.59 -10.28
CA MET A 160 -14.00 3.64 -9.30
C MET A 160 -12.65 4.17 -8.82
N LYS A 161 -12.64 5.45 -8.42
CA LYS A 161 -11.50 6.07 -7.75
C LYS A 161 -11.32 5.46 -6.37
N SER A 162 -10.10 5.18 -6.04
CA SER A 162 -9.64 4.69 -4.74
C SER A 162 -8.53 5.59 -4.21
N GLY A 163 -7.76 5.14 -3.21
CA GLY A 163 -6.73 5.95 -2.59
C GLY A 163 -5.77 5.18 -1.71
N ILE A 164 -5.09 5.93 -0.86
CA ILE A 164 -4.31 5.42 0.27
C ILE A 164 -5.11 5.57 1.56
N GLY A 165 -5.05 4.58 2.43
CA GLY A 165 -5.71 4.62 3.74
C GLY A 165 -4.80 4.14 4.85
N SER A 166 -5.10 4.59 6.07
CA SER A 166 -4.42 4.14 7.27
C SER A 166 -5.39 3.97 8.42
N TYR A 167 -5.07 3.03 9.29
CA TYR A 167 -5.77 2.81 10.55
C TYR A 167 -4.79 2.29 11.58
N ALA A 168 -4.94 2.70 12.85
CA ALA A 168 -4.03 2.26 13.89
C ALA A 168 -4.74 2.13 15.25
N VAL A 169 -4.28 1.19 16.05
CA VAL A 169 -4.83 0.89 17.38
C VAL A 169 -3.73 0.71 18.41
N GLN A 170 -4.11 0.90 19.68
CA GLN A 170 -3.26 0.66 20.83
C GLN A 170 -3.95 -0.25 21.85
N ILE A 171 -3.22 -1.25 22.36
CA ILE A 171 -3.62 -2.15 23.44
C ILE A 171 -2.51 -2.13 24.51
N GLY A 172 -2.78 -1.54 25.68
CA GLY A 172 -1.71 -1.28 26.64
C GLY A 172 -0.63 -0.39 26.02
N GLU A 173 0.60 -0.86 26.00
CA GLU A 173 1.73 -0.17 25.35
C GLU A 173 1.93 -0.57 23.89
N LEU A 174 1.32 -1.67 23.43
CA LEU A 174 1.43 -2.17 22.09
C LEU A 174 0.64 -1.30 21.11
N LYS A 175 1.29 -0.84 20.05
CA LYS A 175 0.69 -0.12 18.92
C LYS A 175 0.79 -0.96 17.65
N ILE A 176 -0.28 -1.02 16.86
CA ILE A 176 -0.32 -1.67 15.55
C ILE A 176 -1.07 -0.74 14.61
N GLY A 177 -0.49 -0.47 13.43
CA GLY A 177 -1.09 0.37 12.40
C GLY A 177 -0.86 -0.20 11.01
N ALA A 178 -1.78 0.07 10.10
CA ALA A 178 -1.68 -0.27 8.68
C ALA A 178 -1.70 1.00 7.83
N ILE A 179 -0.98 0.94 6.72
CA ILE A 179 -1.08 1.88 5.59
C ILE A 179 -1.24 1.02 4.34
N VAL A 180 -2.20 1.36 3.47
CA VAL A 180 -2.46 0.59 2.25
C VAL A 180 -2.88 1.49 1.10
N ALA A 181 -2.27 1.29 -0.06
CA ALA A 181 -2.72 1.84 -1.35
C ALA A 181 -3.57 0.77 -2.04
N VAL A 182 -4.86 1.06 -2.23
CA VAL A 182 -5.85 0.11 -2.74
C VAL A 182 -6.04 0.32 -4.24
N ASN A 183 -5.35 -0.46 -5.06
CA ASN A 183 -5.44 -0.39 -6.52
C ASN A 183 -5.87 -1.75 -7.11
N ALA A 184 -6.91 -2.34 -6.55
CA ALA A 184 -7.34 -3.71 -6.76
C ALA A 184 -8.02 -3.96 -8.12
N LEU A 185 -7.87 -5.19 -8.64
CA LEU A 185 -8.68 -5.69 -9.74
C LEU A 185 -10.15 -5.83 -9.33
N GLY A 186 -10.37 -6.35 -8.12
CA GLY A 186 -11.67 -6.69 -7.58
C GLY A 186 -12.39 -5.52 -6.91
N ASP A 187 -13.55 -5.86 -6.36
CA ASP A 187 -14.42 -4.98 -5.59
C ASP A 187 -14.02 -4.95 -4.12
N ILE A 188 -14.32 -3.85 -3.46
CA ILE A 188 -14.06 -3.64 -2.04
C ILE A 188 -15.35 -3.85 -1.25
N TYR A 189 -15.28 -4.74 -0.28
CA TYR A 189 -16.37 -5.09 0.61
C TYR A 189 -16.17 -4.47 1.99
N ASP A 190 -17.22 -3.91 2.54
CA ASP A 190 -17.26 -3.54 3.95
C ASP A 190 -17.41 -4.82 4.79
N HIS A 191 -16.34 -5.18 5.51
CA HIS A 191 -16.32 -6.39 6.33
C HIS A 191 -17.32 -6.38 7.49
N HIS A 192 -17.85 -5.22 7.89
CA HIS A 192 -18.86 -5.12 8.94
C HIS A 192 -20.25 -5.62 8.50
N ASN A 193 -20.59 -5.48 7.22
CA ASN A 193 -21.93 -5.82 6.70
C ASN A 193 -21.90 -6.69 5.42
N GLY A 194 -20.72 -6.92 4.83
CA GLY A 194 -20.54 -7.73 3.63
C GLY A 194 -21.01 -7.08 2.33
N GLN A 195 -21.28 -5.77 2.33
CA GLN A 195 -21.70 -5.03 1.13
C GLN A 195 -20.51 -4.51 0.33
N ILE A 196 -20.68 -4.43 -0.99
CA ILE A 196 -19.73 -3.74 -1.87
C ILE A 196 -19.85 -2.23 -1.63
N ILE A 197 -18.73 -1.56 -1.37
CA ILE A 197 -18.64 -0.10 -1.20
C ILE A 197 -17.89 0.60 -2.32
N ALA A 198 -17.05 -0.11 -3.05
CA ALA A 198 -16.39 0.37 -4.25
C ALA A 198 -16.01 -0.81 -5.13
N GLY A 199 -16.01 -0.63 -6.45
CA GLY A 199 -15.68 -1.72 -7.36
C GLY A 199 -16.15 -1.46 -8.78
N MET A 200 -16.38 -2.56 -9.51
CA MET A 200 -16.82 -2.51 -10.88
C MET A 200 -18.28 -2.01 -10.98
N LEU A 201 -18.48 -0.94 -11.72
CA LEU A 201 -19.79 -0.37 -11.97
C LEU A 201 -20.51 -1.08 -13.13
N SER A 202 -21.85 -1.12 -13.06
CA SER A 202 -22.70 -1.50 -14.18
C SER A 202 -22.56 -0.53 -15.37
N ASP A 203 -23.03 -0.93 -16.56
CA ASP A 203 -22.93 -0.13 -17.78
C ASP A 203 -23.60 1.25 -17.66
N ASP A 204 -24.70 1.33 -16.89
CA ASP A 204 -25.39 2.59 -16.60
C ASP A 204 -24.82 3.34 -15.38
N ARG A 205 -23.78 2.78 -14.73
CA ARG A 205 -23.09 3.31 -13.54
C ARG A 205 -23.99 3.57 -12.33
N LYS A 206 -25.15 2.87 -12.24
CA LYS A 206 -26.14 3.04 -11.17
C LYS A 206 -26.14 1.92 -10.12
N SER A 207 -25.24 0.94 -10.28
CA SER A 207 -25.09 -0.18 -9.35
C SER A 207 -23.70 -0.79 -9.51
N PHE A 208 -23.35 -1.69 -8.60
CA PHE A 208 -22.16 -2.55 -8.74
C PHE A 208 -22.48 -3.76 -9.62
N ALA A 209 -21.49 -4.18 -10.43
CA ALA A 209 -21.61 -5.33 -11.35
C ALA A 209 -21.02 -6.64 -10.79
N ASP A 210 -20.47 -6.65 -9.57
CA ASP A 210 -19.83 -7.80 -8.90
C ASP A 210 -18.71 -8.45 -9.75
N SER A 211 -17.49 -8.04 -9.52
CA SER A 211 -16.30 -8.48 -10.25
C SER A 211 -16.10 -10.00 -10.22
N ALA A 212 -16.41 -10.68 -9.11
CA ALA A 212 -16.26 -12.13 -9.01
C ALA A 212 -17.28 -12.85 -9.90
N GLN A 213 -18.55 -12.40 -9.91
CA GLN A 213 -19.58 -12.95 -10.78
C GLN A 213 -19.27 -12.68 -12.26
N PHE A 214 -18.73 -11.52 -12.58
CA PHE A 214 -18.29 -11.20 -13.94
C PHE A 214 -17.17 -12.16 -14.39
N LEU A 215 -16.18 -12.40 -13.54
CA LEU A 215 -15.09 -13.35 -13.81
C LEU A 215 -15.63 -14.77 -14.07
N TYR A 216 -16.58 -15.25 -13.27
CA TYR A 216 -17.19 -16.58 -13.45
C TYR A 216 -17.97 -16.71 -14.76
N ARG A 217 -18.68 -15.66 -15.19
CA ARG A 217 -19.42 -15.63 -16.46
C ARG A 217 -18.49 -15.59 -17.68
N SER A 218 -17.25 -15.16 -17.49
CA SER A 218 -16.24 -15.05 -18.56
C SER A 218 -15.41 -16.33 -18.72
N TYR A 219 -15.85 -17.48 -18.21
CA TYR A 219 -15.09 -18.75 -18.23
C TYR A 219 -14.69 -19.22 -19.62
N ASP A 220 -15.48 -18.90 -20.67
CA ASP A 220 -15.21 -19.23 -22.07
C ASP A 220 -14.29 -18.22 -22.79
N ILE A 221 -13.97 -17.08 -22.12
CA ILE A 221 -13.19 -16.02 -22.73
C ILE A 221 -11.73 -16.23 -22.32
N HIS A 222 -10.95 -16.85 -23.19
CA HIS A 222 -9.52 -17.12 -22.99
C HIS A 222 -8.64 -15.92 -23.43
N GLU A 223 -9.11 -14.68 -23.25
CA GLU A 223 -8.30 -13.50 -23.50
C GLU A 223 -7.31 -13.27 -22.35
N ASN A 224 -6.07 -12.96 -22.75
CA ASN A 224 -5.02 -12.58 -21.78
C ASN A 224 -5.36 -11.17 -21.27
N LYS A 225 -6.17 -11.08 -20.21
CA LYS A 225 -6.55 -9.83 -19.56
C LYS A 225 -5.37 -9.34 -18.72
N PHE A 226 -4.29 -8.93 -19.37
CA PHE A 226 -3.16 -8.28 -18.72
C PHE A 226 -3.60 -6.86 -18.34
N VAL A 227 -4.37 -6.76 -17.25
CA VAL A 227 -4.60 -5.50 -16.56
C VAL A 227 -3.81 -5.58 -15.27
N GLU A 228 -2.70 -4.87 -15.18
CA GLU A 228 -1.87 -4.86 -13.99
C GLU A 228 -2.59 -4.12 -12.87
N ASN A 229 -2.80 -4.81 -11.76
CA ASN A 229 -3.44 -4.32 -10.56
C ASN A 229 -2.52 -4.59 -9.39
N THR A 230 -2.68 -3.89 -8.30
CA THR A 230 -1.77 -4.09 -7.17
C THR A 230 -2.32 -3.41 -5.94
N THR A 231 -2.52 -4.15 -4.85
CA THR A 231 -2.73 -3.58 -3.53
C THR A 231 -1.45 -3.74 -2.71
N ILE A 232 -0.83 -2.63 -2.35
CA ILE A 232 0.41 -2.61 -1.58
C ILE A 232 0.22 -1.94 -0.23
N GLY A 233 0.79 -2.54 0.81
CA GLY A 233 0.62 -2.00 2.15
C GLY A 233 1.77 -2.31 3.09
N ALA A 234 1.71 -1.67 4.26
CA ALA A 234 2.62 -1.91 5.36
C ALA A 234 1.87 -2.01 6.68
N ILE A 235 2.26 -2.98 7.51
CA ILE A 235 1.94 -3.02 8.94
C ILE A 235 3.12 -2.44 9.71
N ILE A 236 2.83 -1.56 10.65
CA ILE A 236 3.79 -0.93 11.55
C ILE A 236 3.44 -1.34 12.97
N THR A 237 4.42 -1.84 13.72
CA THR A 237 4.23 -2.17 15.15
C THR A 237 5.43 -1.70 15.96
N ASN A 238 5.19 -1.27 17.20
CA ASN A 238 6.26 -1.01 18.16
C ASN A 238 6.69 -2.27 18.93
N ALA A 239 6.18 -3.45 18.58
CA ALA A 239 6.66 -4.72 19.10
C ALA A 239 8.01 -5.12 18.47
N ALA A 240 8.80 -5.87 19.25
CA ALA A 240 10.08 -6.42 18.81
C ALA A 240 9.88 -7.78 18.13
N PHE A 241 10.22 -7.88 16.84
CA PHE A 241 10.15 -9.12 16.08
C PHE A 241 11.39 -9.33 15.21
N THR A 242 11.71 -10.60 14.98
CA THR A 242 12.69 -11.02 13.99
C THR A 242 12.11 -10.94 12.57
N LYS A 243 12.97 -10.93 11.54
CA LYS A 243 12.57 -10.96 10.12
C LYS A 243 11.62 -12.13 9.81
N SER A 244 11.90 -13.33 10.34
CA SER A 244 11.03 -14.51 10.12
C SER A 244 9.63 -14.31 10.69
N GLN A 245 9.51 -13.73 11.89
CA GLN A 245 8.22 -13.42 12.50
C GLN A 245 7.50 -12.31 11.71
N LEU A 246 8.22 -11.30 11.23
CA LEU A 246 7.64 -10.24 10.40
C LEU A 246 7.16 -10.75 9.03
N CYS A 247 7.88 -11.68 8.39
CA CYS A 247 7.37 -12.36 7.20
C CYS A 247 6.07 -13.14 7.51
N LYS A 248 6.00 -13.80 8.68
CA LYS A 248 4.77 -14.48 9.11
C LYS A 248 3.63 -13.50 9.37
N ILE A 249 3.87 -12.38 10.05
CA ILE A 249 2.88 -11.32 10.28
C ILE A 249 2.40 -10.73 8.95
N ALA A 250 3.30 -10.42 8.01
CA ALA A 250 2.95 -9.96 6.67
C ALA A 250 2.01 -10.95 5.96
N GLY A 251 2.35 -12.26 6.02
CA GLY A 251 1.51 -13.32 5.46
C GLY A 251 0.13 -13.44 6.13
N MET A 252 0.03 -13.25 7.45
CA MET A 252 -1.25 -13.24 8.18
C MET A 252 -2.08 -12.01 7.81
N THR A 253 -1.45 -10.86 7.60
CA THR A 253 -2.12 -9.60 7.25
C THR A 253 -2.85 -9.68 5.91
N HIS A 254 -2.41 -10.52 4.97
CA HIS A 254 -3.12 -10.76 3.70
C HIS A 254 -4.55 -11.31 3.90
N ASN A 255 -4.87 -11.86 5.07
CA ASN A 255 -6.26 -12.20 5.39
C ASN A 255 -7.17 -10.95 5.40
N GLY A 256 -6.65 -9.78 5.77
CA GLY A 256 -7.38 -8.52 5.67
C GLY A 256 -7.70 -8.16 4.21
N TYR A 257 -6.76 -8.36 3.28
CA TYR A 257 -7.04 -8.21 1.84
C TYR A 257 -8.13 -9.20 1.39
N ALA A 258 -7.99 -10.48 1.75
CA ALA A 258 -8.92 -11.52 1.31
C ALA A 258 -10.35 -11.37 1.87
N ARG A 259 -10.51 -10.72 3.02
CA ARG A 259 -11.83 -10.41 3.60
C ARG A 259 -12.48 -9.18 2.97
N SER A 260 -11.67 -8.22 2.49
CA SER A 260 -12.14 -6.92 2.00
C SER A 260 -12.13 -6.79 0.47
N ILE A 261 -11.38 -7.61 -0.27
CA ILE A 261 -11.18 -7.46 -1.73
C ILE A 261 -11.56 -8.77 -2.44
N ARG A 262 -12.38 -8.71 -3.50
CA ARG A 262 -12.79 -9.89 -4.28
C ARG A 262 -12.96 -9.57 -5.78
N PRO A 263 -12.24 -10.28 -6.69
CA PRO A 263 -11.11 -11.19 -6.43
C PRO A 263 -9.88 -10.46 -5.94
N VAL A 264 -8.93 -11.19 -5.33
CA VAL A 264 -7.66 -10.69 -4.80
C VAL A 264 -6.55 -11.71 -5.03
N HIS A 265 -5.30 -11.29 -5.05
CA HIS A 265 -4.11 -12.15 -5.23
C HIS A 265 -4.14 -12.93 -6.55
N THR A 266 -4.71 -12.34 -7.59
CA THR A 266 -4.75 -12.96 -8.91
C THR A 266 -3.37 -12.93 -9.58
N SER A 267 -3.22 -13.63 -10.70
CA SER A 267 -1.99 -13.58 -11.50
C SER A 267 -1.69 -12.19 -12.08
N ALA A 268 -2.70 -11.32 -12.14
CA ALA A 268 -2.61 -9.94 -12.63
C ALA A 268 -2.37 -8.90 -11.51
N ASP A 269 -2.39 -9.32 -10.25
CA ASP A 269 -2.11 -8.45 -9.11
C ASP A 269 -0.62 -8.45 -8.75
N GLY A 270 -0.13 -7.36 -8.14
CA GLY A 270 1.22 -7.26 -7.55
C GLY A 270 1.18 -7.18 -6.01
N ASP A 271 0.14 -7.73 -5.40
CA ASP A 271 -0.20 -7.60 -3.98
C ASP A 271 0.95 -7.93 -3.05
N SER A 272 1.34 -6.96 -2.22
CA SER A 272 2.49 -7.06 -1.34
C SER A 272 2.22 -6.38 0.00
N ILE A 273 2.67 -6.99 1.10
CA ILE A 273 2.57 -6.44 2.45
C ILE A 273 3.93 -6.48 3.13
N TYR A 274 4.39 -5.31 3.56
CA TYR A 274 5.53 -5.15 4.46
C TYR A 274 5.06 -5.23 5.91
N ALA A 275 5.82 -5.89 6.79
CA ALA A 275 5.63 -5.80 8.24
C ALA A 275 6.87 -5.17 8.86
N LEU A 276 6.69 -4.08 9.61
CA LEU A 276 7.74 -3.19 10.11
C LEU A 276 7.72 -3.16 11.64
N SER A 277 8.83 -3.55 12.27
CA SER A 277 9.04 -3.50 13.72
C SER A 277 9.91 -2.29 14.05
N VAL A 278 9.32 -1.30 14.74
CA VAL A 278 9.93 0.01 15.02
C VAL A 278 10.16 0.29 16.50
N GLY A 279 9.92 -0.71 17.36
CA GLY A 279 10.06 -0.59 18.80
C GLY A 279 10.64 -1.85 19.44
N ASN A 280 10.40 -2.00 20.74
CA ASN A 280 10.97 -3.07 21.56
C ASN A 280 9.95 -3.70 22.53
N ILE A 281 8.66 -3.46 22.36
CA ILE A 281 7.61 -4.02 23.22
C ILE A 281 7.52 -5.53 22.97
N PRO A 282 7.59 -6.37 23.99
CA PRO A 282 7.36 -7.80 23.86
C PRO A 282 5.90 -8.07 23.49
N ALA A 283 5.67 -8.88 22.44
CA ALA A 283 4.32 -9.26 22.03
C ALA A 283 4.32 -10.66 21.39
N ASP A 284 3.16 -11.31 21.43
CA ASP A 284 2.94 -12.57 20.75
C ASP A 284 2.74 -12.37 19.25
N CYS A 285 3.41 -13.18 18.43
CA CYS A 285 3.42 -13.06 16.98
C CYS A 285 2.03 -13.34 16.36
N ASP A 286 1.31 -14.35 16.89
CA ASP A 286 0.01 -14.75 16.36
C ASP A 286 -1.07 -13.73 16.73
N MET A 287 -0.97 -13.15 17.93
CA MET A 287 -1.86 -12.06 18.34
C MET A 287 -1.64 -10.82 17.47
N VAL A 288 -0.39 -10.40 17.24
CA VAL A 288 -0.08 -9.24 16.39
C VAL A 288 -0.48 -9.51 14.95
N GLY A 289 -0.21 -10.70 14.40
CA GLY A 289 -0.59 -11.07 13.03
C GLY A 289 -2.12 -11.12 12.82
N THR A 290 -2.88 -11.58 13.82
CA THR A 290 -4.34 -11.58 13.78
C THR A 290 -4.89 -10.15 13.78
N LEU A 291 -4.44 -9.32 14.73
CA LEU A 291 -4.87 -7.93 14.82
C LEU A 291 -4.41 -7.10 13.62
N ALA A 292 -3.26 -7.42 13.02
CA ALA A 292 -2.77 -6.77 11.81
C ALA A 292 -3.72 -6.97 10.61
N ALA A 293 -4.35 -8.14 10.49
CA ALA A 293 -5.37 -8.39 9.48
C ALA A 293 -6.60 -7.50 9.69
N ASP A 294 -7.10 -7.39 10.92
CA ASP A 294 -8.27 -6.56 11.25
C ASP A 294 -7.97 -5.05 11.05
N VAL A 295 -6.78 -4.60 11.45
CA VAL A 295 -6.33 -3.21 11.24
C VAL A 295 -6.16 -2.90 9.74
N MET A 296 -5.76 -3.88 8.94
CA MET A 296 -5.64 -3.74 7.48
C MET A 296 -7.02 -3.61 6.81
N GLU A 297 -8.03 -4.34 7.26
CA GLU A 297 -9.42 -4.19 6.78
C GLU A 297 -9.91 -2.75 6.96
N GLU A 298 -9.73 -2.19 8.16
CA GLU A 298 -10.11 -0.81 8.45
C GLU A 298 -9.31 0.22 7.61
N ALA A 299 -8.03 -0.03 7.37
CA ALA A 299 -7.22 0.83 6.51
C ALA A 299 -7.70 0.82 5.05
N ILE A 300 -8.16 -0.34 4.53
CA ILE A 300 -8.78 -0.46 3.21
C ILE A 300 -10.07 0.38 3.15
N LEU A 301 -10.96 0.25 4.13
CA LEU A 301 -12.18 1.07 4.20
C LEU A 301 -11.85 2.56 4.29
N CYS A 302 -10.82 2.91 5.06
CA CYS A 302 -10.34 4.28 5.17
C CYS A 302 -9.87 4.84 3.80
N ALA A 303 -9.15 4.04 2.99
CA ALA A 303 -8.72 4.43 1.65
C ALA A 303 -9.91 4.80 0.76
N ILE A 304 -10.95 3.97 0.75
CA ILE A 304 -12.16 4.18 -0.07
C ILE A 304 -12.95 5.39 0.41
N ARG A 305 -13.22 5.46 1.72
CA ARG A 305 -14.07 6.51 2.31
C ARG A 305 -13.46 7.91 2.26
N ASN A 306 -12.12 8.01 2.15
CA ASN A 306 -11.42 9.30 2.04
C ASN A 306 -11.06 9.68 0.60
N SER A 307 -11.37 8.85 -0.39
CA SER A 307 -11.14 9.18 -1.79
C SER A 307 -12.14 10.17 -2.32
N GLU A 308 -11.74 10.93 -3.36
CA GLU A 308 -12.54 11.91 -4.07
C GLU A 308 -12.57 11.55 -5.57
N SER A 309 -13.66 11.85 -6.25
CA SER A 309 -13.77 11.64 -7.69
C SER A 309 -12.71 12.42 -8.46
N ALA A 310 -11.99 11.74 -9.33
CA ALA A 310 -10.93 12.33 -10.13
C ALA A 310 -10.73 11.55 -11.44
N TYR A 311 -10.20 12.19 -12.46
CA TYR A 311 -9.84 11.58 -13.77
C TYR A 311 -11.00 10.85 -14.45
N GLY A 312 -12.26 11.25 -14.20
CA GLY A 312 -13.46 10.60 -14.73
C GLY A 312 -13.94 9.37 -13.94
N PHE A 313 -13.24 8.99 -12.88
CA PHE A 313 -13.63 7.90 -11.97
C PHE A 313 -14.41 8.45 -10.78
N PRO A 314 -15.64 7.94 -10.51
CA PRO A 314 -16.39 8.35 -9.33
C PRO A 314 -15.77 7.73 -8.07
N ALA A 315 -15.84 8.44 -6.95
CA ALA A 315 -15.48 7.94 -5.63
C ALA A 315 -16.73 7.47 -4.84
N TYR A 316 -16.51 6.74 -3.75
CA TYR A 316 -17.57 6.27 -2.85
C TYR A 316 -18.54 7.38 -2.42
N LYS A 317 -18.01 8.56 -2.09
CA LYS A 317 -18.80 9.70 -1.61
C LYS A 317 -19.80 10.25 -2.62
N ASP A 318 -19.57 9.99 -3.92
CA ASP A 318 -20.36 10.56 -5.01
C ASP A 318 -21.35 9.56 -5.62
N LEU A 319 -21.42 8.34 -5.07
CA LEU A 319 -22.39 7.33 -5.49
C LEU A 319 -23.76 7.62 -4.88
N SER A 320 -24.79 7.72 -5.71
CA SER A 320 -26.16 8.00 -5.28
C SER A 320 -26.95 6.77 -4.81
N PHE A 321 -26.35 5.58 -4.94
CA PHE A 321 -27.01 4.29 -4.68
C PHE A 321 -26.36 3.49 -3.51
N VAL A 322 -25.40 4.10 -2.79
CA VAL A 322 -24.74 3.52 -1.61
C VAL A 322 -25.18 4.23 -0.35
#